data_78c019c64d834389065f07af8e46f666
#
_entry.id   78c019c64d834389065f07af8e46f666
#
_cell.length_a   1.000
_cell.length_b   1.000
_cell.length_c   1.000
_cell.angle_alpha   90.00
_cell.angle_beta   90.00
_cell.angle_gamma   90.00
#
_symmetry.space_group_name_H-M   'P 1'
#
loop_
_entity.id
_entity.type
_entity.pdbx_description
1 polymer ?
#
loop_
_entity_poly.entity_id
_entity_poly.type
_entity_poly.pdbx_seq_one_letter_code
_entity_poly.pdbx_strand_id
1 'polypeptide(L)'
;MKSAVITAVGVDVSKSKSTVAVRRPGGEIVMHPFDVRHTNSDLKKLVSTLKKLGGDIRVVMEHTSMYWRPIALTLKKAGFFVSAVNAMLIHDFSDNSIRKLKTDRADALKIANYALTFWDTLPLLNDEEETRLLLKMQSRANERITATATVLRNGLIALADQTFAGVNLAFDPNTKNTDGHEKWVDFFLRYWHRDCVCQYFMEVFTESYRGWCKRKNYKFRTATAHKIYIMAQECVATLPKCESTKTLIGQACKSLNAVCEARHNTQLEMQRL
;
A
#
# COMPACT_ATOMS: atom_id res chain seq x y z
N MET A 1 30.21 39.08 -17.58
CA MET A 1 29.02 38.45 -17.03
C MET A 1 29.27 38.20 -15.55
N LYS A 2 28.49 38.77 -14.62
CA LYS A 2 28.60 38.41 -13.19
C LYS A 2 28.17 36.95 -13.06
N SER A 3 29.05 36.06 -12.60
CA SER A 3 28.69 34.69 -12.31
C SER A 3 27.53 34.70 -11.27
N ALA A 4 26.46 34.01 -11.57
CA ALA A 4 25.33 33.92 -10.63
C ALA A 4 25.83 33.28 -9.33
N VAL A 5 25.43 33.85 -8.20
CA VAL A 5 25.80 33.28 -6.89
C VAL A 5 25.09 31.94 -6.73
N ILE A 6 25.88 30.87 -6.64
CA ILE A 6 25.38 29.50 -6.44
C ILE A 6 25.01 29.31 -4.96
N THR A 7 23.80 28.83 -4.69
CA THR A 7 23.32 28.55 -3.35
C THR A 7 22.62 27.18 -3.29
N ALA A 8 23.16 26.27 -2.51
CA ALA A 8 22.60 24.94 -2.29
C ALA A 8 21.72 24.92 -1.01
N VAL A 9 20.56 24.35 -1.15
CA VAL A 9 19.62 24.11 -0.04
C VAL A 9 19.45 22.61 0.14
N GLY A 10 19.96 22.11 1.27
CA GLY A 10 19.79 20.71 1.65
C GLY A 10 18.59 20.56 2.58
N VAL A 11 17.75 19.59 2.30
CA VAL A 11 16.51 19.34 3.07
C VAL A 11 16.52 17.90 3.54
N ASP A 12 16.67 17.71 4.84
CA ASP A 12 16.42 16.42 5.49
C ASP A 12 14.94 16.31 5.87
N VAL A 13 14.27 15.28 5.36
CA VAL A 13 12.79 15.16 5.38
C VAL A 13 12.33 14.14 6.41
N SER A 14 11.45 14.56 7.31
CA SER A 14 10.72 13.67 8.22
C SER A 14 9.20 13.80 8.08
N LYS A 15 8.44 13.05 8.86
CA LYS A 15 6.97 12.90 8.69
C LYS A 15 6.18 14.22 8.70
N SER A 16 6.52 15.14 9.58
CA SER A 16 5.72 16.37 9.79
C SER A 16 6.51 17.66 9.65
N LYS A 17 7.83 17.54 9.56
CA LYS A 17 8.77 18.64 9.44
C LYS A 17 9.96 18.23 8.58
N SER A 18 10.71 19.22 8.11
CA SER A 18 12.01 19.03 7.47
C SER A 18 13.02 19.94 8.11
N THR A 19 14.28 19.48 8.21
CA THR A 19 15.40 20.35 8.57
C THR A 19 16.05 20.89 7.31
N VAL A 20 16.20 22.20 7.22
CA VAL A 20 16.72 22.90 6.04
C VAL A 20 18.05 23.56 6.38
N ALA A 21 19.07 23.34 5.55
CA ALA A 21 20.36 24.01 5.63
C ALA A 21 20.68 24.69 4.31
N VAL A 22 21.33 25.86 4.38
CA VAL A 22 21.69 26.64 3.18
C VAL A 22 23.20 26.90 3.15
N ARG A 23 23.84 26.51 2.06
CA ARG A 23 25.29 26.63 1.87
C ARG A 23 25.66 27.24 0.51
N ARG A 24 26.85 27.80 0.46
CA ARG A 24 27.53 28.23 -0.77
C ARG A 24 28.86 27.53 -0.96
N PRO A 25 29.46 27.59 -2.15
CA PRO A 25 30.81 27.07 -2.40
C PRO A 25 31.83 27.61 -1.38
N GLY A 26 32.89 26.83 -1.15
CA GLY A 26 33.93 27.21 -0.17
C GLY A 26 33.56 26.92 1.30
N GLY A 27 32.44 26.25 1.53
CA GLY A 27 32.04 25.86 2.90
C GLY A 27 31.21 26.91 3.66
N GLU A 28 30.86 28.02 3.02
CA GLU A 28 30.04 29.09 3.63
C GLU A 28 28.66 28.57 4.05
N ILE A 29 28.32 28.72 5.32
CA ILE A 29 26.99 28.46 5.86
C ILE A 29 26.19 29.78 5.80
N VAL A 30 25.28 29.89 4.81
CA VAL A 30 24.42 31.07 4.63
C VAL A 30 23.33 31.10 5.70
N MET A 31 22.78 29.92 6.01
CA MET A 31 21.79 29.77 7.09
C MET A 31 22.10 28.48 7.86
N HIS A 32 22.20 28.60 9.19
CA HIS A 32 22.29 27.43 10.06
C HIS A 32 21.04 26.54 9.92
N PRO A 33 21.18 25.23 10.12
CA PRO A 33 20.04 24.31 10.02
C PRO A 33 18.88 24.70 10.91
N PHE A 34 17.68 24.79 10.33
CA PHE A 34 16.43 25.15 10.99
C PHE A 34 15.28 24.25 10.55
N ASP A 35 14.30 24.08 11.43
CA ASP A 35 13.14 23.21 11.16
C ASP A 35 12.04 23.99 10.45
N VAL A 36 11.39 23.32 9.49
CA VAL A 36 10.24 23.81 8.72
C VAL A 36 9.13 22.75 8.80
N ARG A 37 8.00 23.10 9.41
CA ARG A 37 6.84 22.21 9.43
C ARG A 37 6.16 22.18 8.06
N HIS A 38 5.55 21.02 7.72
CA HIS A 38 4.84 20.85 6.44
C HIS A 38 3.45 21.52 6.47
N THR A 39 3.37 22.77 6.97
CA THR A 39 2.18 23.61 6.96
C THR A 39 2.27 24.66 5.87
N ASN A 40 1.13 25.09 5.33
CA ASN A 40 1.10 26.12 4.30
C ASN A 40 1.82 27.42 4.72
N SER A 41 1.68 27.82 6.01
CA SER A 41 2.30 29.04 6.53
C SER A 41 3.83 28.92 6.56
N ASP A 42 4.36 27.79 7.07
CA ASP A 42 5.81 27.60 7.22
C ASP A 42 6.48 27.38 5.86
N LEU A 43 5.83 26.63 4.95
CA LEU A 43 6.31 26.46 3.58
C LEU A 43 6.32 27.78 2.79
N LYS A 44 5.32 28.63 2.93
CA LYS A 44 5.32 29.99 2.34
C LYS A 44 6.43 30.88 2.92
N LYS A 45 6.70 30.77 4.24
CA LYS A 45 7.84 31.46 4.86
C LYS A 45 9.16 30.98 4.30
N LEU A 46 9.34 29.66 4.14
CA LEU A 46 10.53 29.09 3.50
C LEU A 46 10.73 29.65 2.10
N VAL A 47 9.70 29.64 1.25
CA VAL A 47 9.74 30.21 -0.11
C VAL A 47 10.20 31.68 -0.07
N SER A 48 9.60 32.50 0.80
CA SER A 48 9.95 33.92 0.90
C SER A 48 11.38 34.13 1.39
N THR A 49 11.84 33.30 2.32
CA THR A 49 13.22 33.33 2.84
C THR A 49 14.23 32.97 1.76
N LEU A 50 14.00 31.91 1.02
CA LEU A 50 14.91 31.50 -0.06
C LEU A 50 14.94 32.51 -1.22
N LYS A 51 13.80 33.11 -1.60
CA LYS A 51 13.73 34.14 -2.64
C LYS A 51 14.58 35.39 -2.32
N LYS A 52 14.74 35.72 -1.04
CA LYS A 52 15.56 36.86 -0.61
C LYS A 52 17.07 36.63 -0.82
N LEU A 53 17.53 35.39 -0.95
CA LEU A 53 18.94 35.06 -1.13
C LEU A 53 19.45 35.41 -2.53
N GLY A 54 18.57 35.41 -3.53
CA GLY A 54 18.92 35.65 -4.94
C GLY A 54 19.90 34.63 -5.52
N GLY A 55 20.26 34.81 -6.79
CA GLY A 55 21.21 33.93 -7.48
C GLY A 55 20.57 32.64 -7.98
N ASP A 56 21.41 31.65 -8.30
CA ASP A 56 20.98 30.29 -8.70
C ASP A 56 20.84 29.45 -7.43
N ILE A 57 19.59 29.06 -7.11
CA ILE A 57 19.26 28.30 -5.92
C ILE A 57 18.77 26.93 -6.32
N ARG A 58 19.48 25.87 -5.89
CA ARG A 58 19.04 24.48 -6.08
C ARG A 58 18.73 23.84 -4.74
N VAL A 59 17.53 23.26 -4.67
CA VAL A 59 17.05 22.57 -3.48
C VAL A 59 17.17 21.08 -3.72
N VAL A 60 17.87 20.39 -2.83
CA VAL A 60 18.07 18.94 -2.87
C VAL A 60 17.51 18.31 -1.62
N MET A 61 16.80 17.21 -1.79
CA MET A 61 16.25 16.39 -0.71
C MET A 61 16.31 14.91 -1.06
N GLU A 62 16.31 14.05 -0.04
CA GLU A 62 16.18 12.63 -0.26
C GLU A 62 14.72 12.19 -0.40
N HIS A 63 14.46 11.21 -1.29
CA HIS A 63 13.12 10.68 -1.51
C HIS A 63 12.92 9.30 -0.87
N THR A 64 12.96 9.21 0.44
CA THR A 64 12.78 7.93 1.17
C THR A 64 11.33 7.54 1.42
N SER A 65 10.40 8.47 1.34
CA SER A 65 8.96 8.25 1.62
C SER A 65 8.11 9.19 0.77
N MET A 66 6.86 9.43 1.16
CA MET A 66 5.99 10.43 0.51
C MET A 66 6.10 11.83 1.18
N TYR A 67 6.81 11.94 2.29
CA TYR A 67 6.85 13.16 3.11
C TYR A 67 7.60 14.33 2.47
N TRP A 68 8.49 14.07 1.51
CA TRP A 68 9.21 15.10 0.75
C TRP A 68 8.31 15.86 -0.25
N ARG A 69 7.21 15.26 -0.71
CA ARG A 69 6.36 15.85 -1.76
C ARG A 69 5.78 17.21 -1.42
N PRO A 70 5.21 17.47 -0.22
CA PRO A 70 4.64 18.78 0.10
C PRO A 70 5.64 19.91 -0.04
N ILE A 71 6.86 19.73 0.50
CA ILE A 71 7.91 20.76 0.43
C ILE A 71 8.45 20.89 -0.99
N ALA A 72 8.71 19.78 -1.68
CA ALA A 72 9.22 19.76 -3.06
C ALA A 72 8.27 20.46 -4.03
N LEU A 73 6.97 20.10 -4.00
CA LEU A 73 5.96 20.71 -4.87
C LEU A 73 5.76 22.18 -4.59
N THR A 74 5.81 22.60 -3.31
CA THR A 74 5.71 24.02 -2.94
C THR A 74 6.87 24.82 -3.49
N LEU A 75 8.09 24.33 -3.35
CA LEU A 75 9.29 25.00 -3.85
C LEU A 75 9.34 25.00 -5.40
N LYS A 76 8.98 23.91 -6.04
CA LYS A 76 8.88 23.83 -7.51
C LYS A 76 7.84 24.80 -8.05
N LYS A 77 6.64 24.89 -7.46
CA LYS A 77 5.62 25.89 -7.83
C LYS A 77 6.08 27.31 -7.62
N ALA A 78 7.01 27.54 -6.69
CA ALA A 78 7.59 28.86 -6.46
C ALA A 78 8.72 29.23 -7.44
N GLY A 79 9.08 28.31 -8.37
CA GLY A 79 10.06 28.51 -9.42
C GLY A 79 11.49 28.09 -9.05
N PHE A 80 11.73 27.37 -7.94
CA PHE A 80 13.05 26.87 -7.59
C PHE A 80 13.39 25.62 -8.39
N PHE A 81 14.69 25.43 -8.67
CA PHE A 81 15.21 24.13 -9.09
C PHE A 81 15.12 23.17 -7.90
N VAL A 82 14.39 22.08 -8.05
CA VAL A 82 14.22 21.06 -7.00
C VAL A 82 14.72 19.73 -7.54
N SER A 83 15.52 19.04 -6.74
CA SER A 83 16.03 17.69 -7.02
C SER A 83 15.69 16.77 -5.85
N ALA A 84 15.04 15.65 -6.14
CA ALA A 84 14.79 14.58 -5.19
C ALA A 84 15.69 13.39 -5.56
N VAL A 85 16.64 13.06 -4.70
CA VAL A 85 17.67 12.05 -4.95
C VAL A 85 17.48 10.81 -4.07
N ASN A 86 18.04 9.68 -4.51
CA ASN A 86 18.01 8.46 -3.72
C ASN A 86 18.86 8.64 -2.45
N ALA A 87 18.32 8.27 -1.30
CA ALA A 87 19.03 8.33 -0.01
C ALA A 87 20.36 7.57 -0.02
N MET A 88 20.49 6.48 -0.77
CA MET A 88 21.74 5.74 -0.90
C MET A 88 22.86 6.62 -1.47
N LEU A 89 22.58 7.48 -2.46
CA LEU A 89 23.58 8.37 -3.04
C LEU A 89 24.10 9.40 -2.03
N ILE A 90 23.22 9.89 -1.16
CA ILE A 90 23.60 10.82 -0.08
C ILE A 90 24.35 10.08 1.03
N HIS A 91 23.96 8.85 1.33
CA HIS A 91 24.64 7.98 2.29
C HIS A 91 26.06 7.67 1.83
N ASP A 92 26.24 7.19 0.61
CA ASP A 92 27.56 6.81 0.05
C ASP A 92 28.50 8.01 -0.04
N PHE A 93 27.96 9.21 -0.38
CA PHE A 93 28.71 10.46 -0.38
C PHE A 93 29.31 10.79 1.00
N SER A 94 28.74 10.28 2.08
CA SER A 94 29.12 10.62 3.45
C SER A 94 30.04 9.62 4.14
N ASP A 95 30.30 8.46 3.57
CA ASP A 95 31.06 7.39 4.24
C ASP A 95 32.55 7.74 4.49
N ASN A 96 33.05 8.83 3.90
CA ASN A 96 34.41 9.31 4.11
C ASN A 96 34.61 10.17 5.38
N SER A 97 33.59 10.35 6.23
CA SER A 97 33.74 11.15 7.46
C SER A 97 33.94 10.26 8.69
N ILE A 98 35.05 10.50 9.40
CA ILE A 98 35.52 9.73 10.58
C ILE A 98 34.59 9.86 11.81
N ARG A 99 33.68 10.85 11.87
CA ARG A 99 32.73 11.06 12.95
C ARG A 99 31.29 11.03 12.46
N LYS A 100 30.57 9.94 12.74
CA LYS A 100 29.15 9.76 12.43
C LYS A 100 28.27 10.40 13.51
N LEU A 101 28.17 11.74 13.54
CA LEU A 101 27.09 12.41 14.30
C LEU A 101 25.81 12.36 13.45
N LYS A 102 24.92 11.45 13.79
CA LYS A 102 23.60 11.32 13.14
C LYS A 102 22.61 12.27 13.80
N THR A 103 22.40 13.44 13.19
CA THR A 103 21.37 14.42 13.56
C THR A 103 20.75 15.01 12.30
N ASP A 104 19.47 15.31 12.31
CA ASP A 104 18.74 15.94 11.19
C ASP A 104 19.49 17.20 10.69
N ARG A 105 20.11 17.95 11.58
CA ARG A 105 20.92 19.15 11.25
C ARG A 105 22.18 18.81 10.45
N ALA A 106 22.89 17.78 10.86
CA ALA A 106 24.09 17.31 10.15
C ALA A 106 23.70 16.72 8.80
N ASP A 107 22.58 16.01 8.74
CA ASP A 107 22.08 15.39 7.49
C ASP A 107 21.62 16.46 6.50
N ALA A 108 20.93 17.52 6.92
CA ALA A 108 20.59 18.67 6.06
C ALA A 108 21.85 19.37 5.49
N LEU A 109 22.90 19.57 6.29
CA LEU A 109 24.18 20.13 5.83
C LEU A 109 24.89 19.21 4.84
N LYS A 110 24.83 17.89 5.06
CA LYS A 110 25.39 16.89 4.16
C LYS A 110 24.70 16.91 2.81
N ILE A 111 23.35 16.98 2.79
CA ILE A 111 22.55 17.09 1.58
C ILE A 111 22.90 18.40 0.82
N ALA A 112 23.11 19.51 1.52
CA ALA A 112 23.54 20.75 0.89
C ALA A 112 24.94 20.63 0.27
N ASN A 113 25.89 19.92 0.93
CA ASN A 113 27.20 19.64 0.35
C ASN A 113 27.14 18.74 -0.87
N TYR A 114 26.31 17.67 -0.82
CA TYR A 114 26.03 16.83 -1.97
C TYR A 114 25.55 17.68 -3.16
N ALA A 115 24.62 18.60 -2.92
CA ALA A 115 24.11 19.50 -3.93
C ALA A 115 25.18 20.38 -4.57
N LEU A 116 26.14 20.90 -3.79
CA LEU A 116 27.27 21.69 -4.31
C LEU A 116 28.23 20.84 -5.11
N THR A 117 28.54 19.62 -4.67
CA THR A 117 29.47 18.71 -5.35
C THR A 117 28.94 18.24 -6.69
N PHE A 118 27.67 17.91 -6.76
CA PHE A 118 27.02 17.38 -7.98
C PHE A 118 26.16 18.44 -8.71
N TRP A 119 26.46 19.71 -8.53
CA TRP A 119 25.66 20.84 -9.02
C TRP A 119 25.15 20.69 -10.45
N ASP A 120 26.07 20.37 -11.39
CA ASP A 120 25.74 20.31 -12.81
C ASP A 120 25.02 19.03 -13.22
N THR A 121 25.08 18.00 -12.39
CA THR A 121 24.50 16.67 -12.68
C THR A 121 23.22 16.37 -11.88
N LEU A 122 22.74 17.33 -11.06
CA LEU A 122 21.52 17.15 -10.29
C LEU A 122 20.32 16.93 -11.21
N PRO A 123 19.55 15.84 -11.03
CA PRO A 123 18.34 15.62 -11.79
C PRO A 123 17.25 16.62 -11.38
N LEU A 124 16.66 17.30 -12.36
CA LEU A 124 15.48 18.13 -12.10
C LEU A 124 14.28 17.23 -11.73
N LEU A 125 13.55 17.61 -10.70
CA LEU A 125 12.31 16.94 -10.33
C LEU A 125 11.28 17.11 -11.45
N ASN A 126 11.00 16.02 -12.15
CA ASN A 126 9.97 15.98 -13.19
C ASN A 126 8.57 15.98 -12.54
N ASP A 127 7.58 16.50 -13.26
CA ASP A 127 6.18 16.32 -12.91
C ASP A 127 5.80 14.87 -13.14
N GLU A 128 5.46 14.18 -12.06
CA GLU A 128 4.87 12.87 -12.19
C GLU A 128 3.41 13.07 -12.61
N GLU A 129 3.05 12.44 -13.72
CA GLU A 129 1.68 12.48 -14.20
C GLU A 129 0.72 12.00 -13.10
N GLU A 130 -0.35 12.74 -12.84
CA GLU A 130 -1.28 12.46 -11.73
C GLU A 130 -1.83 11.04 -11.81
N THR A 131 -2.18 10.59 -13.00
CA THR A 131 -2.63 9.22 -13.30
C THR A 131 -1.59 8.18 -12.87
N ARG A 132 -0.31 8.40 -13.19
CA ARG A 132 0.77 7.49 -12.80
C ARG A 132 0.94 7.41 -11.29
N LEU A 133 0.81 8.53 -10.58
CA LEU A 133 0.85 8.56 -9.13
C LEU A 133 -0.33 7.79 -8.53
N LEU A 134 -1.55 8.02 -9.02
CA LEU A 134 -2.75 7.32 -8.57
C LEU A 134 -2.63 5.82 -8.81
N LEU A 135 -2.17 5.39 -9.98
CA LEU A 135 -1.92 3.98 -10.29
C LEU A 135 -0.92 3.34 -9.33
N LYS A 136 0.19 4.02 -8.99
CA LYS A 136 1.14 3.53 -7.98
C LYS A 136 0.49 3.36 -6.61
N MET A 137 -0.34 4.30 -6.19
CA MET A 137 -1.05 4.22 -4.91
C MET A 137 -2.06 3.07 -4.90
N GLN A 138 -2.83 2.92 -5.98
CA GLN A 138 -3.81 1.83 -6.14
C GLN A 138 -3.11 0.45 -6.17
N SER A 139 -1.98 0.31 -6.88
CA SER A 139 -1.21 -0.93 -6.91
C SER A 139 -0.75 -1.34 -5.50
N ARG A 140 -0.17 -0.42 -4.74
CA ARG A 140 0.24 -0.68 -3.36
C ARG A 140 -0.93 -1.03 -2.44
N ALA A 141 -2.08 -0.37 -2.63
CA ALA A 141 -3.31 -0.72 -1.90
C ALA A 141 -3.77 -2.14 -2.25
N ASN A 142 -3.80 -2.49 -3.54
CA ASN A 142 -4.18 -3.83 -4.01
C ASN A 142 -3.25 -4.93 -3.47
N GLU A 143 -1.94 -4.69 -3.39
CA GLU A 143 -0.96 -5.61 -2.78
C GLU A 143 -1.28 -5.88 -1.30
N ARG A 144 -1.55 -4.83 -0.51
CA ARG A 144 -1.91 -4.95 0.91
C ARG A 144 -3.22 -5.70 1.09
N ILE A 145 -4.24 -5.36 0.31
CA ILE A 145 -5.55 -6.04 0.34
C ILE A 145 -5.38 -7.52 -0.01
N THR A 146 -4.55 -7.84 -1.02
CA THR A 146 -4.26 -9.23 -1.43
C THR A 146 -3.57 -10.02 -0.32
N ALA A 147 -2.58 -9.43 0.35
CA ALA A 147 -1.93 -10.06 1.49
C ALA A 147 -2.93 -10.33 2.64
N THR A 148 -3.79 -9.36 2.96
CA THR A 148 -4.84 -9.51 3.97
C THR A 148 -5.83 -10.61 3.60
N ALA A 149 -6.28 -10.66 2.34
CA ALA A 149 -7.16 -11.72 1.85
C ALA A 149 -6.54 -13.12 2.01
N THR A 150 -5.23 -13.25 1.78
CA THR A 150 -4.50 -14.51 1.94
C THR A 150 -4.50 -14.98 3.40
N VAL A 151 -4.22 -14.08 4.34
CA VAL A 151 -4.25 -14.40 5.78
C VAL A 151 -5.65 -14.84 6.22
N LEU A 152 -6.69 -14.08 5.83
CA LEU A 152 -8.08 -14.41 6.18
C LEU A 152 -8.53 -15.75 5.56
N ARG A 153 -8.13 -16.01 4.31
CA ARG A 153 -8.45 -17.27 3.62
C ARG A 153 -7.82 -18.46 4.33
N ASN A 154 -6.55 -18.39 4.71
CA ASN A 154 -5.87 -19.46 5.43
C ASN A 154 -6.52 -19.71 6.80
N GLY A 155 -6.90 -18.67 7.53
CA GLY A 155 -7.65 -18.78 8.78
C GLY A 155 -9.03 -19.43 8.59
N LEU A 156 -9.74 -19.08 7.51
CA LEU A 156 -11.04 -19.69 7.18
C LEU A 156 -10.91 -21.16 6.78
N ILE A 157 -9.86 -21.54 6.03
CA ILE A 157 -9.57 -22.94 5.69
C ILE A 157 -9.32 -23.74 6.97
N ALA A 158 -8.52 -23.21 7.91
CA ALA A 158 -8.26 -23.90 9.18
C ALA A 158 -9.55 -24.11 10.03
N LEU A 159 -10.53 -23.20 9.95
CA LEU A 159 -11.86 -23.37 10.56
C LEU A 159 -12.70 -24.40 9.78
N ALA A 160 -12.64 -24.35 8.45
CA ALA A 160 -13.35 -25.30 7.60
C ALA A 160 -12.85 -26.74 7.85
N ASP A 161 -11.56 -26.94 8.02
CA ASP A 161 -10.98 -28.26 8.29
C ASP A 161 -11.48 -28.88 9.61
N GLN A 162 -12.00 -28.07 10.52
CA GLN A 162 -12.58 -28.54 11.77
C GLN A 162 -14.10 -28.83 11.70
N THR A 163 -14.80 -28.38 10.66
CA THR A 163 -16.27 -28.53 10.53
C THR A 163 -16.72 -29.20 9.24
N PHE A 164 -15.96 -28.98 8.16
CA PHE A 164 -16.22 -29.52 6.83
C PHE A 164 -14.90 -29.57 6.04
N ALA A 165 -13.98 -30.45 6.46
CA ALA A 165 -12.63 -30.54 5.92
C ALA A 165 -12.60 -30.67 4.39
N GLY A 166 -11.73 -29.88 3.78
CA GLY A 166 -11.53 -29.87 2.34
C GLY A 166 -12.65 -29.25 1.50
N VAL A 167 -13.68 -28.63 2.09
CA VAL A 167 -14.80 -28.05 1.35
C VAL A 167 -14.36 -27.05 0.27
N ASN A 168 -13.30 -26.30 0.48
CA ASN A 168 -12.71 -25.39 -0.49
C ASN A 168 -12.22 -26.11 -1.76
N LEU A 169 -11.78 -27.38 -1.66
CA LEU A 169 -11.28 -28.19 -2.77
C LEU A 169 -12.41 -28.74 -3.66
N ALA A 170 -13.66 -28.61 -3.25
CA ALA A 170 -14.81 -28.99 -4.08
C ALA A 170 -15.09 -27.95 -5.20
N PHE A 171 -14.48 -26.79 -5.13
CA PHE A 171 -14.73 -25.68 -6.05
C PHE A 171 -13.48 -25.30 -6.84
N ASP A 172 -13.68 -24.79 -8.05
CA ASP A 172 -12.63 -24.16 -8.82
C ASP A 172 -12.23 -22.83 -8.12
N PRO A 173 -10.94 -22.64 -7.76
CA PRO A 173 -10.46 -21.46 -7.06
C PRO A 173 -10.66 -20.15 -7.85
N ASN A 174 -10.82 -20.24 -9.18
CA ASN A 174 -11.04 -19.09 -10.04
C ASN A 174 -12.54 -18.68 -10.14
N THR A 175 -13.46 -19.50 -9.60
CA THR A 175 -14.89 -19.19 -9.65
C THR A 175 -15.25 -18.12 -8.62
N LYS A 176 -15.53 -16.90 -9.10
CA LYS A 176 -15.98 -15.76 -8.33
C LYS A 176 -17.32 -15.25 -8.84
N ASN A 177 -18.03 -14.51 -8.00
CA ASN A 177 -19.19 -13.74 -8.43
C ASN A 177 -18.78 -12.34 -8.91
N THR A 178 -19.77 -11.51 -9.26
CA THR A 178 -19.60 -10.13 -9.70
C THR A 178 -18.96 -9.21 -8.66
N ASP A 179 -19.06 -9.54 -7.37
CA ASP A 179 -18.52 -8.75 -6.27
C ASP A 179 -17.11 -9.22 -5.87
N GLY A 180 -16.56 -10.22 -6.59
CA GLY A 180 -15.24 -10.80 -6.33
C GLY A 180 -15.22 -11.87 -5.23
N HIS A 181 -16.38 -12.25 -4.65
CA HIS A 181 -16.47 -13.32 -3.65
C HIS A 181 -16.11 -14.69 -4.25
N GLU A 182 -15.42 -15.50 -3.47
CA GLU A 182 -15.09 -16.87 -3.85
C GLU A 182 -16.29 -17.78 -3.62
N LYS A 183 -16.63 -18.60 -4.61
CA LYS A 183 -17.83 -19.48 -4.55
C LYS A 183 -17.85 -20.39 -3.33
N TRP A 184 -16.69 -20.94 -2.93
CA TRP A 184 -16.58 -21.83 -1.79
C TRP A 184 -16.85 -21.10 -0.46
N VAL A 185 -16.45 -19.82 -0.32
CA VAL A 185 -16.67 -19.00 0.87
C VAL A 185 -18.17 -18.70 1.02
N ASP A 186 -18.83 -18.29 -0.07
CA ASP A 186 -20.28 -18.06 -0.07
C ASP A 186 -21.05 -19.36 0.19
N PHE A 187 -20.56 -20.49 -0.32
CA PHE A 187 -21.13 -21.80 -0.01
C PHE A 187 -20.96 -22.12 1.48
N PHE A 188 -19.76 -21.97 2.02
CA PHE A 188 -19.43 -22.29 3.39
C PHE A 188 -20.16 -21.38 4.39
N LEU A 189 -20.44 -20.14 4.04
CA LEU A 189 -21.30 -19.26 4.85
C LEU A 189 -22.70 -19.85 5.06
N ARG A 190 -23.25 -20.63 4.13
CA ARG A 190 -24.55 -21.29 4.23
C ARG A 190 -24.44 -22.70 4.81
N TYR A 191 -23.49 -23.49 4.34
CA TYR A 191 -23.27 -24.90 4.71
C TYR A 191 -21.98 -25.03 5.52
N TRP A 192 -21.95 -24.33 6.65
CA TRP A 192 -20.77 -24.10 7.49
C TRP A 192 -20.30 -25.33 8.29
N HIS A 193 -21.04 -26.44 8.25
CA HIS A 193 -20.74 -27.69 8.91
C HIS A 193 -21.17 -28.85 8.01
N ARG A 194 -20.45 -29.98 8.04
CA ARG A 194 -20.79 -31.16 7.24
C ARG A 194 -22.26 -31.56 7.42
N ASP A 195 -22.80 -31.52 8.66
CA ASP A 195 -24.17 -31.92 8.97
C ASP A 195 -25.23 -31.00 8.34
N CYS A 196 -24.85 -29.81 7.88
CA CYS A 196 -25.74 -28.96 7.08
C CYS A 196 -26.01 -29.58 5.69
N VAL A 197 -25.16 -30.48 5.25
CA VAL A 197 -25.32 -31.27 4.00
C VAL A 197 -25.87 -32.65 4.30
N CYS A 198 -25.33 -33.37 5.29
CA CYS A 198 -25.67 -34.75 5.62
C CYS A 198 -27.10 -34.95 6.13
N GLN A 199 -27.78 -33.88 6.60
CA GLN A 199 -29.17 -33.93 6.99
C GLN A 199 -30.16 -34.17 5.83
N TYR A 200 -29.70 -34.08 4.59
CA TYR A 200 -30.49 -34.29 3.38
C TYR A 200 -30.04 -35.58 2.67
N PHE A 201 -30.96 -36.19 1.89
CA PHE A 201 -30.58 -37.15 0.86
C PHE A 201 -29.87 -36.41 -0.30
N MET A 202 -29.05 -37.14 -1.08
CA MET A 202 -28.23 -36.56 -2.14
C MET A 202 -29.05 -35.76 -3.16
N GLU A 203 -30.23 -36.27 -3.56
CA GLU A 203 -31.11 -35.61 -4.52
C GLU A 203 -31.65 -34.30 -3.99
N VAL A 204 -32.10 -34.29 -2.73
CA VAL A 204 -32.63 -33.10 -2.05
C VAL A 204 -31.55 -32.06 -1.85
N PHE A 205 -30.34 -32.47 -1.44
CA PHE A 205 -29.21 -31.57 -1.35
C PHE A 205 -28.83 -30.98 -2.71
N THR A 206 -28.81 -31.81 -3.77
CA THR A 206 -28.50 -31.38 -5.13
C THR A 206 -29.43 -30.28 -5.61
N GLU A 207 -30.74 -30.43 -5.38
CA GLU A 207 -31.75 -29.38 -5.71
C GLU A 207 -31.58 -28.13 -4.83
N SER A 208 -31.33 -28.31 -3.52
CA SER A 208 -31.07 -27.18 -2.61
C SER A 208 -29.81 -26.37 -3.08
N TYR A 209 -28.74 -27.08 -3.48
CA TYR A 209 -27.52 -26.47 -4.02
C TYR A 209 -27.76 -25.80 -5.37
N ARG A 210 -28.57 -26.39 -6.26
CA ARG A 210 -28.98 -25.77 -7.53
C ARG A 210 -29.70 -24.46 -7.31
N GLY A 211 -30.70 -24.45 -6.39
CA GLY A 211 -31.42 -23.26 -5.99
C GLY A 211 -30.52 -22.18 -5.38
N TRP A 212 -29.53 -22.58 -4.57
CA TRP A 212 -28.54 -21.66 -4.02
C TRP A 212 -27.65 -21.06 -5.12
N CYS A 213 -27.14 -21.86 -6.05
CA CYS A 213 -26.37 -21.37 -7.19
C CYS A 213 -27.13 -20.32 -8.00
N LYS A 214 -28.42 -20.58 -8.29
CA LYS A 214 -29.28 -19.63 -9.01
C LYS A 214 -29.42 -18.31 -8.28
N ARG A 215 -29.70 -18.32 -6.95
CA ARG A 215 -29.83 -17.09 -6.13
C ARG A 215 -28.54 -16.29 -6.03
N LYS A 216 -27.40 -16.96 -6.06
CA LYS A 216 -26.06 -16.34 -5.91
C LYS A 216 -25.39 -16.08 -7.27
N ASN A 217 -26.08 -16.31 -8.37
CA ASN A 217 -25.55 -16.16 -9.73
C ASN A 217 -24.29 -16.99 -10.01
N TYR A 218 -24.21 -18.20 -9.43
CA TYR A 218 -23.13 -19.13 -9.72
C TYR A 218 -23.57 -20.22 -10.71
N LYS A 219 -22.62 -20.64 -11.60
CA LYS A 219 -22.86 -21.79 -12.47
C LYS A 219 -23.05 -23.06 -11.64
N PHE A 220 -24.17 -23.75 -11.83
CA PHE A 220 -24.46 -25.06 -11.24
C PHE A 220 -23.77 -26.19 -12.04
N ARG A 221 -23.22 -27.16 -11.32
CA ARG A 221 -22.71 -28.42 -11.88
C ARG A 221 -23.11 -29.58 -10.94
N THR A 222 -23.81 -30.56 -11.46
CA THR A 222 -24.24 -31.76 -10.69
C THR A 222 -23.06 -32.49 -10.08
N ALA A 223 -21.97 -32.67 -10.85
CA ALA A 223 -20.76 -33.32 -10.35
C ALA A 223 -20.17 -32.62 -9.10
N THR A 224 -20.25 -31.27 -9.04
CA THR A 224 -19.83 -30.51 -7.85
C THR A 224 -20.75 -30.78 -6.65
N ALA A 225 -22.06 -30.85 -6.86
CA ALA A 225 -23.00 -31.19 -5.80
C ALA A 225 -22.73 -32.59 -5.23
N HIS A 226 -22.55 -33.58 -6.09
CA HIS A 226 -22.21 -34.96 -5.67
C HIS A 226 -20.87 -35.03 -4.94
N LYS A 227 -19.82 -34.34 -5.45
CA LYS A 227 -18.52 -34.25 -4.78
C LYS A 227 -18.67 -33.68 -3.37
N ILE A 228 -19.37 -32.58 -3.21
CA ILE A 228 -19.62 -31.93 -1.90
C ILE A 228 -20.34 -32.91 -0.96
N TYR A 229 -21.37 -33.60 -1.46
CA TYR A 229 -22.15 -34.56 -0.65
C TYR A 229 -21.29 -35.72 -0.14
N ILE A 230 -20.49 -36.34 -1.02
CA ILE A 230 -19.58 -37.42 -0.65
C ILE A 230 -18.55 -36.94 0.37
N MET A 231 -17.93 -35.78 0.14
CA MET A 231 -17.00 -35.18 1.08
C MET A 231 -17.62 -34.92 2.46
N ALA A 232 -18.89 -34.49 2.50
CA ALA A 232 -19.60 -34.29 3.76
C ALA A 232 -19.84 -35.61 4.50
N GLN A 233 -20.13 -36.69 3.80
CA GLN A 233 -20.35 -38.02 4.40
C GLN A 233 -19.05 -38.60 4.99
N GLU A 234 -17.92 -38.39 4.31
CA GLU A 234 -16.60 -38.93 4.71
C GLU A 234 -15.91 -38.02 5.76
N CYS A 235 -16.32 -36.75 5.87
CA CYS A 235 -15.69 -35.78 6.76
C CYS A 235 -15.98 -36.12 8.24
N VAL A 236 -14.96 -36.01 9.10
CA VAL A 236 -15.09 -36.06 10.56
C VAL A 236 -14.92 -34.65 11.09
N ALA A 237 -16.01 -34.05 11.58
CA ALA A 237 -15.95 -32.74 12.21
C ALA A 237 -15.42 -32.85 13.65
N THR A 238 -14.51 -31.94 14.02
CA THR A 238 -13.93 -31.86 15.37
C THR A 238 -14.57 -30.75 16.21
N LEU A 239 -15.16 -29.73 15.56
CA LEU A 239 -15.99 -28.70 16.22
C LEU A 239 -17.47 -29.10 16.15
N PRO A 240 -18.25 -28.81 17.21
CA PRO A 240 -19.67 -29.13 17.24
C PRO A 240 -20.50 -28.23 16.34
N LYS A 241 -21.60 -28.75 15.81
CA LYS A 241 -22.64 -27.97 15.12
C LYS A 241 -23.47 -27.21 16.15
N CYS A 242 -23.02 -26.00 16.52
CA CYS A 242 -23.71 -25.12 17.47
C CYS A 242 -23.70 -23.66 16.99
N GLU A 243 -24.50 -22.81 17.64
CA GLU A 243 -24.62 -21.41 17.20
C GLU A 243 -23.30 -20.60 17.34
N SER A 244 -22.48 -20.92 18.35
CA SER A 244 -21.17 -20.29 18.51
C SER A 244 -20.24 -20.60 17.34
N THR A 245 -20.18 -21.87 16.91
CA THR A 245 -19.37 -22.30 15.74
C THR A 245 -19.87 -21.61 14.45
N LYS A 246 -21.20 -21.55 14.28
CA LYS A 246 -21.82 -20.87 13.13
C LYS A 246 -21.50 -19.39 13.10
N THR A 247 -21.56 -18.71 14.24
CA THR A 247 -21.23 -17.28 14.36
C THR A 247 -19.77 -17.04 14.03
N LEU A 248 -18.86 -17.84 14.56
CA LEU A 248 -17.41 -17.74 14.29
C LEU A 248 -17.11 -17.87 12.78
N ILE A 249 -17.62 -18.92 12.15
CA ILE A 249 -17.44 -19.16 10.71
C ILE A 249 -18.10 -18.06 9.89
N GLY A 250 -19.31 -17.65 10.28
CA GLY A 250 -20.04 -16.58 9.60
C GLY A 250 -19.29 -15.25 9.61
N GLN A 251 -18.65 -14.90 10.73
CA GLN A 251 -17.79 -13.70 10.82
C GLN A 251 -16.55 -13.83 9.94
N ALA A 252 -15.87 -14.97 9.97
CA ALA A 252 -14.69 -15.21 9.14
C ALA A 252 -15.01 -15.13 7.63
N CYS A 253 -16.11 -15.76 7.19
CA CYS A 253 -16.57 -15.67 5.79
C CYS A 253 -16.88 -14.22 5.39
N LYS A 254 -17.62 -13.47 6.22
CA LYS A 254 -17.97 -12.07 5.95
C LYS A 254 -16.73 -11.19 5.86
N SER A 255 -15.76 -11.38 6.75
CA SER A 255 -14.49 -10.63 6.72
C SER A 255 -13.71 -10.88 5.43
N LEU A 256 -13.59 -12.14 4.99
CA LEU A 256 -12.92 -12.46 3.75
C LEU A 256 -13.65 -11.88 2.53
N ASN A 257 -14.98 -12.00 2.49
CA ASN A 257 -15.79 -11.45 1.39
C ASN A 257 -15.65 -9.93 1.29
N ALA A 258 -15.68 -9.20 2.41
CA ALA A 258 -15.47 -7.74 2.42
C ALA A 258 -14.10 -7.34 1.85
N VAL A 259 -13.06 -8.10 2.15
CA VAL A 259 -11.71 -7.85 1.61
C VAL A 259 -11.63 -8.22 0.11
N CYS A 260 -12.29 -9.29 -0.32
CA CYS A 260 -12.37 -9.66 -1.74
C CYS A 260 -13.12 -8.59 -2.57
N GLU A 261 -14.20 -8.05 -2.04
CA GLU A 261 -14.96 -6.95 -2.65
C GLU A 261 -14.09 -5.68 -2.76
N ALA A 262 -13.42 -5.29 -1.68
CA ALA A 262 -12.50 -4.14 -1.70
C ALA A 262 -11.40 -4.31 -2.74
N ARG A 263 -10.84 -5.53 -2.90
CA ARG A 263 -9.85 -5.85 -3.93
C ARG A 263 -10.43 -5.70 -5.32
N HIS A 264 -11.62 -6.24 -5.56
CA HIS A 264 -12.30 -6.15 -6.85
C HIS A 264 -12.54 -4.70 -7.25
N ASN A 265 -13.07 -3.88 -6.33
CA ASN A 265 -13.30 -2.46 -6.56
C ASN A 265 -12.01 -1.69 -6.85
N THR A 266 -10.92 -1.97 -6.13
CA THR A 266 -9.61 -1.37 -6.39
C THR A 266 -9.11 -1.71 -7.80
N GLN A 267 -9.29 -2.97 -8.25
CA GLN A 267 -8.90 -3.40 -9.59
C GLN A 267 -9.73 -2.72 -10.69
N LEU A 268 -11.03 -2.53 -10.46
CA LEU A 268 -11.90 -1.77 -11.38
C LEU A 268 -11.47 -0.31 -11.49
N GLU A 269 -11.14 0.34 -10.37
CA GLU A 269 -10.62 1.72 -10.40
C GLU A 269 -9.27 1.83 -11.13
N MET A 270 -8.38 0.86 -10.97
CA MET A 270 -7.11 0.83 -11.73
C MET A 270 -7.33 0.69 -13.26
N GLN A 271 -8.40 0.03 -13.68
CA GLN A 271 -8.75 -0.11 -15.10
C GLN A 271 -9.37 1.16 -15.70
N ARG A 272 -9.91 2.04 -14.87
CA ARG A 272 -10.51 3.32 -15.29
C ARG A 272 -9.50 4.46 -15.42
N LEU A 273 -8.35 4.34 -14.76
CA LEU A 273 -7.23 5.30 -14.82
C LEU A 273 -6.37 5.10 -16.06
#